data_b81cd07d4f2c16b657c1d4e6173ea4bd
#
_entry.id   b81cd07d4f2c16b657c1d4e6173ea4bd
#
_cell.length_a   1.000
_cell.length_b   1.000
_cell.length_c   1.000
_cell.angle_alpha   90.00
_cell.angle_beta   90.00
_cell.angle_gamma   90.00
#
_symmetry.space_group_name_H-M   'P 1'
#
loop_
_entity.id
_entity.type
_entity.pdbx_description
1 polymer ?
#
loop_
_entity_poly.entity_id
_entity_poly.type
_entity_poly.pdbx_seq_one_letter_code
_entity_poly.pdbx_strand_id
1 'polypeptide(L)'
;MKKMKYTVKGLDSAEAGERALKALATVLPDAQDACFDALASTLCFSMKFDKLSLPDAEQRLSGALAVNGLELIAPANVDEYAYVGERKRVKTIPVSVAVSLIAAFMVLTILFTFSACGFFSVGGNGGDYGYGSVDIHIDGANLPGYIEDLVKLDEIFKSYSYDGINEEEMKAAMLKAYIAATGDVYAEYMTAEEFEAYNSESAGEFVGVGVSIVNSSVEINGYKYRVMEIISVFENSPALENGVRVGDCIMYVGVGDERVSVDMIGYTEALNRMLGEAGTNAEFTVFRPDKKADIGYSEVEFSIERRKVTTESVKYRVSETDAKVGIVNITSFDQTTAPQFRGAVDALLDLGCEYFVFDVRNNPGGALAAIEAALSYFLDEGDLIVSTEMADGTKEENFVQEKRYASQYEGYNVKKSDIGKYKNLKSVVLTNGNSASAAELFTATFRDYGLAKIVGETTYGKGCMQTILPLDYYGLEGGLRVTSAMYFSKSHTVYHGTGIAPDYPVSLSEEALEYNFYLLPENLDAQMLKAIEVVKGNQ
;
A
#
# COMPACT_ATOMS: atom_id res chain seq x y z
N MET A 1 6.68 29.32 -8.24
CA MET A 1 7.36 28.86 -9.48
C MET A 1 6.30 28.58 -10.53
N LYS A 2 6.53 28.91 -11.79
CA LYS A 2 5.60 28.58 -12.88
C LYS A 2 6.07 27.30 -13.54
N LYS A 3 5.20 26.29 -13.67
CA LYS A 3 5.49 25.07 -14.44
C LYS A 3 5.32 25.38 -15.93
N MET A 4 6.23 24.86 -16.72
CA MET A 4 6.27 25.05 -18.16
C MET A 4 6.24 23.67 -18.84
N LYS A 5 5.45 23.55 -19.89
CA LYS A 5 5.41 22.35 -20.74
C LYS A 5 5.48 22.79 -22.19
N TYR A 6 6.39 22.22 -22.95
CA TYR A 6 6.62 22.54 -24.36
C TYR A 6 6.59 21.30 -25.22
N THR A 7 5.97 21.39 -26.38
CA THR A 7 6.12 20.40 -27.43
C THR A 7 7.43 20.63 -28.16
N VAL A 8 8.26 19.59 -28.29
CA VAL A 8 9.59 19.66 -28.88
C VAL A 8 9.71 18.61 -29.98
N LYS A 9 9.79 19.03 -31.25
CA LYS A 9 9.97 18.14 -32.37
C LYS A 9 11.39 17.56 -32.37
N GLY A 10 11.49 16.26 -32.66
CA GLY A 10 12.74 15.51 -32.59
C GLY A 10 13.04 14.97 -31.18
N LEU A 11 12.14 15.17 -30.20
CA LEU A 11 12.23 14.60 -28.86
C LEU A 11 11.50 13.23 -28.84
N ASP A 12 12.06 12.25 -29.52
CA ASP A 12 11.47 10.94 -29.81
C ASP A 12 12.27 9.76 -29.25
N SER A 13 13.33 10.03 -28.48
CA SER A 13 14.21 9.03 -27.90
C SER A 13 14.83 9.50 -26.58
N ALA A 14 15.36 8.57 -25.79
CA ALA A 14 16.10 8.87 -24.56
C ALA A 14 17.29 9.80 -24.82
N GLU A 15 18.04 9.56 -25.87
CA GLU A 15 19.21 10.37 -26.25
C GLU A 15 18.80 11.80 -26.63
N ALA A 16 17.68 11.97 -27.34
CA ALA A 16 17.11 13.29 -27.65
C ALA A 16 16.65 14.00 -26.37
N GLY A 17 16.06 13.27 -25.43
CA GLY A 17 15.65 13.79 -24.12
C GLY A 17 16.82 14.29 -23.28
N GLU A 18 17.89 13.52 -23.18
CA GLU A 18 19.11 13.93 -22.47
C GLU A 18 19.74 15.19 -23.09
N ARG A 19 19.75 15.28 -24.43
CA ARG A 19 20.21 16.49 -25.12
C ARG A 19 19.33 17.70 -24.79
N ALA A 20 18.00 17.51 -24.73
CA ALA A 20 17.07 18.56 -24.38
C ALA A 20 17.27 19.05 -22.94
N LEU A 21 17.41 18.16 -21.98
CA LEU A 21 17.69 18.50 -20.57
C LEU A 21 19.02 19.22 -20.40
N LYS A 22 20.04 18.78 -21.11
CA LYS A 22 21.37 19.44 -21.10
C LYS A 22 21.31 20.84 -21.72
N ALA A 23 20.57 21.01 -22.80
CA ALA A 23 20.34 22.30 -23.43
C ALA A 23 19.60 23.25 -22.48
N LEU A 24 18.52 22.76 -21.83
CA LEU A 24 17.77 23.52 -20.83
C LEU A 24 18.66 23.98 -19.67
N ALA A 25 19.40 23.07 -19.04
CA ALA A 25 20.29 23.38 -17.91
C ALA A 25 21.39 24.39 -18.28
N THR A 26 21.81 24.43 -19.54
CA THR A 26 22.83 25.37 -20.02
C THR A 26 22.29 26.80 -20.13
N VAL A 27 21.06 26.97 -20.59
CA VAL A 27 20.50 28.30 -20.90
C VAL A 27 19.55 28.82 -19.84
N LEU A 28 18.97 27.95 -19.04
CA LEU A 28 18.07 28.24 -17.92
C LEU A 28 18.53 27.50 -16.64
N PRO A 29 19.68 27.88 -16.06
CA PRO A 29 20.27 27.17 -14.92
C PRO A 29 19.40 27.22 -13.65
N ASP A 30 18.45 28.15 -13.57
CA ASP A 30 17.51 28.28 -12.47
C ASP A 30 16.23 27.41 -12.68
N ALA A 31 16.14 26.65 -13.77
CA ALA A 31 15.05 25.71 -14.00
C ALA A 31 15.16 24.51 -13.04
N GLN A 32 14.04 24.12 -12.44
CA GLN A 32 13.93 23.00 -11.50
C GLN A 32 12.94 21.97 -12.02
N ASP A 33 12.98 20.77 -11.50
CA ASP A 33 12.08 19.66 -11.86
C ASP A 33 12.03 19.41 -13.38
N ALA A 34 13.17 19.56 -14.05
CA ALA A 34 13.25 19.37 -15.49
C ALA A 34 13.13 17.90 -15.86
N CYS A 35 12.21 17.60 -16.76
CA CYS A 35 11.97 16.25 -17.26
C CYS A 35 11.46 16.29 -18.71
N PHE A 36 11.51 15.15 -19.39
CA PHE A 36 10.99 15.00 -20.75
C PHE A 36 10.14 13.75 -20.90
N ASP A 37 9.23 13.78 -21.85
CA ASP A 37 8.46 12.61 -22.30
C ASP A 37 8.69 12.46 -23.81
N ALA A 38 9.45 11.43 -24.20
CA ALA A 38 9.79 11.21 -25.60
C ALA A 38 8.59 10.71 -26.42
N LEU A 39 7.64 9.99 -25.82
CA LEU A 39 6.42 9.54 -26.50
C LEU A 39 5.48 10.68 -26.82
N ALA A 40 5.30 11.61 -25.86
CA ALA A 40 4.51 12.81 -26.06
C ALA A 40 5.29 13.96 -26.73
N SER A 41 6.59 13.76 -26.98
CA SER A 41 7.51 14.81 -27.50
C SER A 41 7.45 16.09 -26.67
N THR A 42 7.42 15.98 -25.33
CA THR A 42 7.29 17.15 -24.46
C THR A 42 8.47 17.29 -23.50
N LEU A 43 8.84 18.57 -23.25
CA LEU A 43 9.83 18.99 -22.26
C LEU A 43 9.13 19.84 -21.19
N CYS A 44 9.33 19.49 -19.92
CA CYS A 44 8.72 20.16 -18.78
C CYS A 44 9.78 20.66 -17.79
N PHE A 45 9.51 21.80 -17.14
CA PHE A 45 10.33 22.31 -16.04
C PHE A 45 9.58 23.37 -15.24
N SER A 46 10.07 23.68 -14.05
CA SER A 46 9.55 24.76 -13.18
C SER A 46 10.55 25.91 -13.10
N MET A 47 10.11 27.17 -13.19
CA MET A 47 10.99 28.33 -13.13
C MET A 47 10.33 29.52 -12.46
N LYS A 48 11.12 30.37 -11.73
CA LYS A 48 10.73 31.71 -11.28
C LYS A 48 11.14 32.75 -12.33
N PHE A 49 10.22 33.62 -12.69
CA PHE A 49 10.44 34.68 -13.71
C PHE A 49 10.72 36.05 -13.07
N ASP A 50 11.54 36.05 -11.99
CA ASP A 50 11.89 37.31 -11.29
C ASP A 50 12.97 38.12 -12.02
N LYS A 51 13.85 37.45 -12.76
CA LYS A 51 15.02 38.01 -13.42
C LYS A 51 15.03 37.86 -14.95
N LEU A 52 14.15 37.04 -15.49
CA LEU A 52 14.08 36.73 -16.92
C LEU A 52 12.61 36.67 -17.33
N SER A 53 12.26 37.38 -18.42
CA SER A 53 10.89 37.31 -18.95
C SER A 53 10.61 35.96 -19.60
N LEU A 54 9.34 35.53 -19.66
CA LEU A 54 8.95 34.32 -20.34
C LEU A 54 9.37 34.28 -21.82
N PRO A 55 9.17 35.34 -22.63
CA PRO A 55 9.64 35.37 -24.02
C PRO A 55 11.16 35.20 -24.17
N ASP A 56 11.93 35.82 -23.26
CA ASP A 56 13.40 35.69 -23.29
C ASP A 56 13.86 34.28 -22.93
N ALA A 57 13.15 33.62 -21.97
CA ALA A 57 13.41 32.23 -21.60
C ALA A 57 13.10 31.27 -22.77
N GLU A 58 11.98 31.47 -23.43
CA GLU A 58 11.59 30.69 -24.62
C GLU A 58 12.56 30.90 -25.78
N GLN A 59 13.00 32.10 -26.03
CA GLN A 59 13.99 32.38 -27.09
C GLN A 59 15.32 31.69 -26.80
N ARG A 60 15.80 31.70 -25.55
CA ARG A 60 17.04 31.02 -25.16
C ARG A 60 16.91 29.53 -25.29
N LEU A 61 15.79 28.96 -24.80
CA LEU A 61 15.53 27.53 -24.90
C LEU A 61 15.43 27.07 -26.35
N SER A 62 14.69 27.78 -27.19
CA SER A 62 14.54 27.48 -28.62
C SER A 62 15.89 27.47 -29.33
N GLY A 63 16.74 28.46 -29.07
CA GLY A 63 18.09 28.53 -29.65
C GLY A 63 18.97 27.35 -29.20
N ALA A 64 18.93 26.98 -27.92
CA ALA A 64 19.72 25.88 -27.39
C ALA A 64 19.24 24.51 -27.89
N LEU A 65 17.93 24.32 -28.04
CA LEU A 65 17.35 23.10 -28.61
C LEU A 65 17.73 22.97 -30.08
N ALA A 66 17.66 24.04 -30.87
CA ALA A 66 18.01 24.02 -32.29
C ALA A 66 19.46 23.58 -32.56
N VAL A 67 20.41 24.02 -31.70
CA VAL A 67 21.83 23.58 -31.79
C VAL A 67 21.97 22.08 -31.55
N ASN A 68 21.02 21.46 -30.82
CA ASN A 68 20.99 20.03 -30.52
C ASN A 68 20.08 19.24 -31.46
N GLY A 69 19.63 19.82 -32.57
CA GLY A 69 18.80 19.17 -33.59
C GLY A 69 17.34 18.99 -33.16
N LEU A 70 16.88 19.77 -32.17
CA LEU A 70 15.54 19.76 -31.62
C LEU A 70 14.84 21.09 -31.93
N GLU A 71 13.52 21.09 -32.15
CA GLU A 71 12.76 22.29 -32.51
C GLU A 71 11.63 22.52 -31.49
N LEU A 72 11.63 23.68 -30.82
CA LEU A 72 10.54 24.11 -29.95
C LEU A 72 9.34 24.52 -30.82
N ILE A 73 8.23 23.81 -30.75
CA ILE A 73 7.06 24.04 -31.63
C ILE A 73 6.10 25.06 -31.01
N ALA A 74 5.72 24.86 -29.77
CA ALA A 74 4.82 25.77 -29.04
C ALA A 74 4.80 25.42 -27.55
N PRO A 75 4.39 26.35 -26.64
CA PRO A 75 3.93 25.92 -25.32
C PRO A 75 2.69 25.03 -25.55
N ALA A 76 2.73 23.81 -25.04
CA ALA A 76 1.53 23.00 -24.95
C ALA A 76 0.56 23.76 -24.05
N ASN A 77 -0.70 24.00 -24.51
CA ASN A 77 -1.70 24.88 -23.88
C ASN A 77 -1.55 24.97 -22.36
N VAL A 78 -1.07 26.13 -21.89
CA VAL A 78 -0.74 26.37 -20.47
C VAL A 78 -1.90 27.09 -19.78
N ASP A 79 -3.11 26.89 -20.26
CA ASP A 79 -4.30 27.46 -19.63
C ASP A 79 -4.91 26.50 -18.62
N GLU A 80 -4.21 26.02 -17.65
CA GLU A 80 -4.79 25.47 -16.41
C GLU A 80 -3.88 24.52 -15.64
N TYR A 81 -2.59 24.83 -15.53
CA TYR A 81 -1.93 24.29 -14.35
C TYR A 81 -1.98 25.37 -13.27
N ALA A 82 -2.99 25.15 -12.41
CA ALA A 82 -3.29 25.98 -11.27
C ALA A 82 -2.02 26.56 -10.66
N TYR A 83 -1.97 27.88 -10.61
CA TYR A 83 -1.39 28.60 -9.52
C TYR A 83 -1.46 27.71 -8.28
N VAL A 84 -0.34 27.27 -7.77
CA VAL A 84 -0.24 27.01 -6.34
C VAL A 84 -0.55 28.35 -5.73
N GLY A 85 -1.76 28.47 -5.19
CA GLY A 85 -2.42 29.73 -4.95
C GLY A 85 -1.50 30.71 -4.24
N GLU A 86 -1.61 31.98 -4.61
CA GLU A 86 -1.20 33.05 -3.73
C GLU A 86 -1.82 32.76 -2.36
N ARG A 87 -1.01 32.28 -1.42
CA ARG A 87 -1.43 32.11 -0.03
C ARG A 87 -1.85 33.50 0.42
N LYS A 88 -3.15 33.69 0.66
CA LYS A 88 -3.68 34.92 1.23
C LYS A 88 -2.85 35.21 2.48
N ARG A 89 -2.24 36.40 2.54
CA ARG A 89 -1.58 36.89 3.75
C ARG A 89 -2.58 36.83 4.90
N VAL A 90 -2.37 35.88 5.81
CA VAL A 90 -3.07 35.86 7.08
C VAL A 90 -2.57 37.07 7.86
N LYS A 91 -3.47 37.95 8.31
CA LYS A 91 -3.10 39.06 9.17
C LYS A 91 -2.43 38.51 10.42
N THR A 92 -1.17 38.81 10.61
CA THR A 92 -0.41 38.42 11.79
C THR A 92 -1.04 38.99 13.04
N ILE A 93 -1.39 38.13 13.98
CA ILE A 93 -1.77 38.49 15.35
C ILE A 93 -0.45 38.77 16.10
N PRO A 94 -0.36 39.81 16.92
CA PRO A 94 0.83 40.08 17.73
C PRO A 94 1.24 38.87 18.56
N VAL A 95 2.52 38.55 18.61
CA VAL A 95 3.09 37.36 19.27
C VAL A 95 2.58 37.18 20.69
N SER A 96 2.43 38.28 21.47
CA SER A 96 1.89 38.24 22.82
C SER A 96 0.43 37.76 22.90
N VAL A 97 -0.36 37.98 21.85
CA VAL A 97 -1.77 37.56 21.76
C VAL A 97 -1.85 36.11 21.27
N ALA A 98 -0.97 35.71 20.34
CA ALA A 98 -0.90 34.35 19.84
C ALA A 98 -0.44 33.36 20.92
N VAL A 99 0.58 33.73 21.71
CA VAL A 99 1.06 32.95 22.86
C VAL A 99 -0.04 32.80 23.92
N SER A 100 -0.76 33.88 24.21
CA SER A 100 -1.90 33.85 25.17
C SER A 100 -3.06 33.02 24.63
N LEU A 101 -3.30 32.99 23.31
CA LEU A 101 -4.34 32.19 22.69
C LEU A 101 -3.95 30.71 22.61
N ILE A 102 -2.69 30.37 22.33
CA ILE A 102 -2.19 28.98 22.31
C ILE A 102 -2.17 28.41 23.72
N ALA A 103 -1.67 29.16 24.71
CA ALA A 103 -1.72 28.76 26.10
C ALA A 103 -3.17 28.66 26.61
N ALA A 104 -4.05 29.57 26.23
CA ALA A 104 -5.47 29.53 26.55
C ALA A 104 -6.20 28.41 25.80
N PHE A 105 -5.81 28.10 24.55
CA PHE A 105 -6.40 27.00 23.79
C PHE A 105 -5.95 25.63 24.32
N MET A 106 -4.66 25.48 24.67
CA MET A 106 -4.17 24.29 25.37
C MET A 106 -4.84 24.14 26.76
N VAL A 107 -4.95 25.21 27.53
CA VAL A 107 -5.63 25.21 28.82
C VAL A 107 -7.15 25.03 28.65
N LEU A 108 -7.78 25.58 27.62
CA LEU A 108 -9.20 25.38 27.30
C LEU A 108 -9.47 23.98 26.76
N THR A 109 -8.60 23.41 25.94
CA THR A 109 -8.72 22.01 25.51
C THR A 109 -8.55 21.07 26.70
N ILE A 110 -7.59 21.36 27.58
CA ILE A 110 -7.40 20.65 28.86
C ILE A 110 -8.60 20.84 29.78
N LEU A 111 -9.13 22.07 29.92
CA LEU A 111 -10.28 22.37 30.80
C LEU A 111 -11.62 21.88 30.19
N PHE A 112 -11.76 21.85 28.85
CA PHE A 112 -12.97 21.32 28.21
C PHE A 112 -13.00 19.79 28.27
N THR A 113 -11.86 19.10 28.17
CA THR A 113 -11.75 17.66 28.43
C THR A 113 -12.01 17.35 29.90
N PHE A 114 -11.59 18.20 30.83
CA PHE A 114 -11.92 18.06 32.27
C PHE A 114 -13.40 18.28 32.59
N SER A 115 -14.12 19.13 31.85
CA SER A 115 -15.55 19.39 32.09
C SER A 115 -16.47 18.40 31.38
N ALA A 116 -15.98 17.69 30.35
CA ALA A 116 -16.73 16.68 29.60
C ALA A 116 -16.51 15.26 30.15
N CYS A 117 -15.48 15.00 30.94
CA CYS A 117 -15.22 13.73 31.62
C CYS A 117 -15.97 13.60 32.94
N GLY A 118 -17.26 13.96 32.96
CA GLY A 118 -18.19 13.50 33.97
C GLY A 118 -18.62 12.08 33.65
N PHE A 119 -18.13 11.12 34.44
CA PHE A 119 -18.69 9.80 34.65
C PHE A 119 -19.63 9.26 33.54
N PHE A 120 -19.12 8.50 32.61
CA PHE A 120 -19.91 7.49 31.91
C PHE A 120 -19.33 6.11 32.17
N SER A 121 -19.87 5.44 33.17
CA SER A 121 -19.87 3.99 33.26
C SER A 121 -20.83 3.47 32.21
N VAL A 122 -20.35 2.95 31.12
CA VAL A 122 -21.17 2.22 30.16
C VAL A 122 -20.98 0.73 30.41
N GLY A 123 -21.90 0.20 31.22
CA GLY A 123 -22.17 -1.23 31.23
C GLY A 123 -22.99 -1.58 29.99
N GLY A 124 -22.44 -2.33 29.07
CA GLY A 124 -23.12 -2.87 27.89
C GLY A 124 -22.43 -4.12 27.42
N ASN A 125 -23.07 -5.27 27.61
CA ASN A 125 -22.68 -6.58 27.12
C ASN A 125 -22.52 -6.57 25.59
N GLY A 126 -21.30 -6.65 25.11
CA GLY A 126 -20.96 -6.92 23.72
C GLY A 126 -19.50 -7.28 23.67
N GLY A 127 -19.19 -8.46 23.15
CA GLY A 127 -17.93 -9.19 23.04
C GLY A 127 -16.66 -8.40 23.35
N ASP A 128 -16.14 -8.67 24.50
CA ASP A 128 -15.03 -7.97 25.12
C ASP A 128 -13.71 -8.38 24.46
N TYR A 129 -13.25 -7.59 23.47
CA TYR A 129 -11.81 -7.49 23.26
C TYR A 129 -11.32 -6.56 24.37
N GLY A 130 -10.76 -7.14 25.44
CA GLY A 130 -10.31 -6.42 26.61
C GLY A 130 -9.20 -5.42 26.29
N TYR A 131 -9.57 -4.25 25.79
CA TYR A 131 -8.72 -3.08 25.88
C TYR A 131 -8.71 -2.67 27.36
N GLY A 132 -7.61 -2.99 28.04
CA GLY A 132 -7.40 -2.45 29.37
C GLY A 132 -7.62 -0.94 29.32
N SER A 133 -8.54 -0.43 30.17
CA SER A 133 -8.76 1.01 30.28
C SER A 133 -7.45 1.66 30.72
N VAL A 134 -6.78 2.35 29.80
CA VAL A 134 -5.65 3.19 30.15
C VAL A 134 -6.22 4.50 30.69
N ASP A 135 -6.12 4.72 31.99
CA ASP A 135 -6.43 6.02 32.59
C ASP A 135 -5.33 7.02 32.18
N ILE A 136 -5.65 7.87 31.18
CA ILE A 136 -4.76 8.93 30.74
C ILE A 136 -4.89 10.09 31.73
N HIS A 137 -3.89 10.26 32.57
CA HIS A 137 -3.80 11.38 33.50
C HIS A 137 -2.82 12.42 32.94
N ILE A 138 -3.33 13.57 32.50
CA ILE A 138 -2.50 14.70 32.07
C ILE A 138 -2.31 15.63 33.26
N ASP A 139 -1.13 15.57 33.89
CA ASP A 139 -0.72 16.54 34.90
C ASP A 139 -0.09 17.74 34.20
N GLY A 140 -0.88 18.81 34.07
CA GLY A 140 -0.44 20.06 33.40
C GLY A 140 0.74 20.76 34.12
N ALA A 141 1.12 20.31 35.32
CA ALA A 141 2.25 20.85 36.10
C ALA A 141 3.58 20.13 35.79
N ASN A 142 3.56 18.95 35.09
CA ASN A 142 4.74 18.12 34.81
C ASN A 142 4.75 17.60 33.39
N LEU A 143 4.72 18.49 32.41
CA LEU A 143 4.93 18.08 31.01
C LEU A 143 6.37 17.59 30.80
N PRO A 144 6.59 16.52 29.99
CA PRO A 144 7.92 16.13 29.60
C PRO A 144 8.69 17.31 28.98
N GLY A 145 9.98 17.45 29.31
CA GLY A 145 10.81 18.60 28.88
C GLY A 145 10.83 18.81 27.35
N TYR A 146 10.71 17.74 26.56
CA TYR A 146 10.63 17.85 25.11
C TYR A 146 9.36 18.55 24.62
N ILE A 147 8.26 18.50 25.36
CA ILE A 147 7.03 19.24 25.02
C ILE A 147 7.27 20.75 25.22
N GLU A 148 7.92 21.15 26.34
CA GLU A 148 8.29 22.54 26.55
C GLU A 148 9.21 23.08 25.47
N ASP A 149 10.17 22.27 25.01
CA ASP A 149 11.09 22.65 23.97
C ASP A 149 10.40 22.77 22.61
N LEU A 150 9.42 21.90 22.31
CA LEU A 150 8.58 22.02 21.12
C LEU A 150 7.76 23.31 21.12
N VAL A 151 7.17 23.70 22.26
CA VAL A 151 6.42 24.95 22.39
C VAL A 151 7.35 26.16 22.14
N LYS A 152 8.55 26.17 22.72
CA LYS A 152 9.54 27.24 22.51
C LYS A 152 9.97 27.33 21.04
N LEU A 153 10.19 26.17 20.40
CA LEU A 153 10.58 26.11 18.98
C LEU A 153 9.46 26.64 18.07
N ASP A 154 8.19 26.29 18.37
CA ASP A 154 7.03 26.78 17.65
C ASP A 154 6.90 28.31 17.72
N GLU A 155 7.08 28.89 18.93
CA GLU A 155 7.09 30.33 19.13
C GLU A 155 8.21 31.03 18.35
N ILE A 156 9.44 30.46 18.38
CA ILE A 156 10.57 30.99 17.63
C ILE A 156 10.26 30.93 16.13
N PHE A 157 9.81 29.79 15.64
CA PHE A 157 9.52 29.59 14.22
C PHE A 157 8.45 30.57 13.73
N LYS A 158 7.33 30.70 14.47
CA LYS A 158 6.23 31.63 14.15
C LYS A 158 6.69 33.10 14.14
N SER A 159 7.67 33.44 14.97
CA SER A 159 8.22 34.80 15.04
C SER A 159 9.09 35.18 13.85
N TYR A 160 9.74 34.23 13.19
CA TYR A 160 10.70 34.46 12.11
C TYR A 160 10.25 33.94 10.75
N SER A 161 9.26 33.05 10.71
CA SER A 161 8.78 32.49 9.44
C SER A 161 8.02 33.51 8.62
N TYR A 162 8.36 33.62 7.34
CA TYR A 162 7.65 34.45 6.38
C TYR A 162 6.33 33.80 5.94
N ASP A 163 6.30 32.48 5.85
CA ASP A 163 5.13 31.69 5.49
C ASP A 163 4.42 31.20 6.78
N GLY A 164 3.09 31.22 6.78
CA GLY A 164 2.32 30.68 7.90
C GLY A 164 2.48 29.18 8.07
N ILE A 165 2.05 28.65 9.21
CA ILE A 165 1.99 27.20 9.51
C ILE A 165 0.59 26.69 9.18
N ASN A 166 0.50 25.55 8.51
CA ASN A 166 -0.71 24.76 8.46
C ASN A 166 -0.77 23.90 9.73
N GLU A 167 -1.63 24.25 10.68
CA GLU A 167 -1.68 23.61 12.00
C GLU A 167 -2.09 22.14 11.92
N GLU A 168 -2.99 21.75 11.00
CA GLU A 168 -3.42 20.37 10.82
C GLU A 168 -2.29 19.48 10.26
N GLU A 169 -1.60 19.96 9.22
CA GLU A 169 -0.43 19.25 8.67
C GLU A 169 0.70 19.14 9.70
N MET A 170 0.92 20.22 10.48
CA MET A 170 1.92 20.22 11.55
C MET A 170 1.58 19.21 12.63
N LYS A 171 0.33 19.17 13.12
CA LYS A 171 -0.15 18.22 14.12
C LYS A 171 0.07 16.78 13.67
N ALA A 172 -0.37 16.45 12.45
CA ALA A 172 -0.20 15.11 11.89
C ALA A 172 1.29 14.73 11.78
N ALA A 173 2.13 15.64 11.26
CA ALA A 173 3.57 15.42 11.14
C ALA A 173 4.26 15.21 12.50
N MET A 174 3.89 15.99 13.52
CA MET A 174 4.43 15.86 14.88
C MET A 174 4.05 14.52 15.52
N LEU A 175 2.79 14.10 15.42
CA LEU A 175 2.33 12.81 15.96
C LEU A 175 3.01 11.64 15.26
N LYS A 176 3.14 11.69 13.93
CA LYS A 176 3.92 10.69 13.16
C LYS A 176 5.39 10.65 13.58
N ALA A 177 6.03 11.82 13.71
CA ALA A 177 7.43 11.90 14.16
C ALA A 177 7.63 11.38 15.59
N TYR A 178 6.70 11.68 16.50
CA TYR A 178 6.73 11.15 17.87
C TYR A 178 6.69 9.61 17.88
N ILE A 179 5.75 9.01 17.16
CA ILE A 179 5.65 7.55 17.06
C ILE A 179 6.90 6.96 16.43
N ALA A 180 7.41 7.54 15.36
CA ALA A 180 8.66 7.06 14.72
C ALA A 180 9.87 7.13 15.68
N ALA A 181 9.91 8.10 16.59
CA ALA A 181 10.97 8.25 17.59
C ALA A 181 10.92 7.22 18.73
N THR A 182 9.82 6.46 18.88
CA THR A 182 9.72 5.40 19.91
C THR A 182 10.63 4.21 19.63
N GLY A 183 11.08 4.03 18.38
CA GLY A 183 11.88 2.89 17.95
C GLY A 183 11.06 1.64 17.58
N ASP A 184 9.73 1.65 17.76
CA ASP A 184 8.86 0.61 17.25
C ASP A 184 8.66 0.80 15.73
N VAL A 185 9.36 0.00 14.94
CA VAL A 185 9.35 0.08 13.46
C VAL A 185 7.99 -0.28 12.84
N TYR A 186 7.08 -0.84 13.61
CA TYR A 186 5.73 -1.21 13.18
C TYR A 186 4.65 -0.27 13.70
N ALA A 187 5.00 0.64 14.61
CA ALA A 187 4.06 1.62 15.14
C ALA A 187 3.80 2.75 14.16
N GLU A 188 2.57 3.22 14.13
CA GLU A 188 2.15 4.30 13.24
C GLU A 188 0.98 5.08 13.82
N TYR A 189 1.07 6.41 13.76
CA TYR A 189 -0.09 7.27 13.90
C TYR A 189 -0.74 7.46 12.53
N MET A 190 -2.03 7.20 12.46
CA MET A 190 -2.86 7.40 11.27
C MET A 190 -3.78 8.60 11.51
N THR A 191 -3.86 9.53 10.56
CA THR A 191 -4.89 10.58 10.57
C THR A 191 -6.28 9.95 10.47
N ALA A 192 -7.35 10.72 10.68
CA ALA A 192 -8.71 10.20 10.57
C ALA A 192 -8.98 9.57 9.19
N GLU A 193 -8.52 10.22 8.11
CA GLU A 193 -8.64 9.72 6.74
C GLU A 193 -7.83 8.43 6.53
N GLU A 194 -6.57 8.39 6.98
CA GLU A 194 -5.71 7.20 6.89
C GLU A 194 -6.27 6.03 7.71
N PHE A 195 -6.89 6.33 8.86
CA PHE A 195 -7.49 5.30 9.70
C PHE A 195 -8.78 4.73 9.11
N GLU A 196 -9.60 5.56 8.47
CA GLU A 196 -10.78 5.11 7.71
C GLU A 196 -10.37 4.24 6.52
N ALA A 197 -9.33 4.64 5.77
CA ALA A 197 -8.78 3.84 4.69
C ALA A 197 -8.25 2.48 5.19
N TYR A 198 -7.51 2.46 6.29
CA TYR A 198 -7.03 1.23 6.93
C TYR A 198 -8.18 0.29 7.33
N ASN A 199 -9.25 0.82 7.93
CA ASN A 199 -10.42 0.03 8.32
C ASN A 199 -11.13 -0.56 7.10
N SER A 200 -11.25 0.20 6.02
CA SER A 200 -11.85 -0.26 4.76
C SER A 200 -11.01 -1.38 4.12
N GLU A 201 -9.70 -1.22 4.08
CA GLU A 201 -8.78 -2.24 3.58
C GLU A 201 -8.86 -3.52 4.42
N SER A 202 -8.89 -3.41 5.74
CA SER A 202 -9.04 -4.54 6.67
C SER A 202 -10.38 -5.26 6.52
N ALA A 203 -11.44 -4.55 6.14
CA ALA A 203 -12.73 -5.11 5.78
C ALA A 203 -12.73 -5.79 4.40
N GLY A 204 -11.63 -5.72 3.67
CA GLY A 204 -11.54 -6.25 2.31
C GLY A 204 -12.39 -5.46 1.31
N GLU A 205 -12.56 -4.17 1.54
CA GLU A 205 -13.34 -3.27 0.71
C GLU A 205 -12.54 -2.01 0.42
N PHE A 206 -12.64 -1.49 -0.77
CA PHE A 206 -12.10 -0.17 -1.10
C PHE A 206 -12.94 0.52 -2.17
N VAL A 207 -12.80 1.84 -2.26
CA VAL A 207 -13.41 2.62 -3.33
C VAL A 207 -12.40 2.79 -4.46
N GLY A 208 -12.75 2.28 -5.63
CA GLY A 208 -11.87 2.34 -6.79
C GLY A 208 -12.47 1.67 -8.02
N VAL A 209 -11.62 1.38 -8.98
CA VAL A 209 -12.02 0.71 -10.23
C VAL A 209 -11.90 -0.82 -10.17
N GLY A 210 -11.24 -1.38 -9.14
CA GLY A 210 -11.11 -2.82 -8.94
C GLY A 210 -9.95 -3.44 -9.72
N VAL A 211 -8.76 -2.90 -9.54
CA VAL A 211 -7.50 -3.45 -10.06
C VAL A 211 -6.44 -3.49 -8.97
N SER A 212 -5.53 -4.47 -9.04
CA SER A 212 -4.26 -4.41 -8.32
C SER A 212 -3.17 -3.92 -9.27
N ILE A 213 -2.40 -2.96 -8.81
CA ILE A 213 -1.32 -2.34 -9.60
C ILE A 213 0.01 -2.40 -8.84
N VAL A 214 1.09 -2.52 -9.59
CA VAL A 214 2.45 -2.47 -9.04
C VAL A 214 3.29 -1.45 -9.80
N ASN A 215 4.32 -0.95 -9.12
CA ASN A 215 5.34 -0.15 -9.77
C ASN A 215 6.16 -1.04 -10.71
N SER A 216 6.22 -0.67 -11.97
CA SER A 216 6.90 -1.42 -13.03
C SER A 216 7.57 -0.47 -14.03
N SER A 217 8.16 -1.02 -15.06
CA SER A 217 8.73 -0.24 -16.15
C SER A 217 8.57 -0.96 -17.48
N VAL A 218 8.37 -0.19 -18.53
CA VAL A 218 8.33 -0.67 -19.91
C VAL A 218 9.41 0.01 -20.73
N GLU A 219 10.05 -0.75 -21.63
CA GLU A 219 11.04 -0.20 -22.55
C GLU A 219 10.39 0.06 -23.91
N ILE A 220 10.43 1.32 -24.36
CA ILE A 220 9.90 1.74 -25.66
C ILE A 220 10.96 2.59 -26.35
N ASN A 221 11.38 2.21 -27.54
CA ASN A 221 12.39 2.92 -28.32
C ASN A 221 13.72 3.16 -27.57
N GLY A 222 14.12 2.19 -26.71
CA GLY A 222 15.35 2.27 -25.92
C GLY A 222 15.29 3.15 -24.68
N TYR A 223 14.11 3.70 -24.34
CA TYR A 223 13.88 4.41 -23.11
C TYR A 223 13.01 3.59 -22.16
N LYS A 224 13.39 3.55 -20.87
CA LYS A 224 12.70 2.80 -19.83
C LYS A 224 11.77 3.73 -19.04
N TYR A 225 10.46 3.62 -19.33
CA TYR A 225 9.41 4.40 -18.66
C TYR A 225 8.94 3.72 -17.39
N ARG A 226 8.78 4.47 -16.30
CA ARG A 226 8.06 4.00 -15.13
C ARG A 226 6.57 3.99 -15.41
N VAL A 227 5.91 2.89 -15.05
CA VAL A 227 4.48 2.67 -15.26
C VAL A 227 3.83 2.06 -14.03
N MET A 228 2.50 2.12 -13.96
CA MET A 228 1.73 1.30 -13.03
C MET A 228 1.19 0.10 -13.82
N GLU A 229 1.72 -1.09 -13.57
CA GLU A 229 1.32 -2.32 -14.26
C GLU A 229 0.15 -3.00 -13.55
N ILE A 230 -0.91 -3.32 -14.28
CA ILE A 230 -2.09 -4.01 -13.77
C ILE A 230 -1.79 -5.51 -13.68
N ILE A 231 -1.68 -6.02 -12.46
CA ILE A 231 -1.39 -7.42 -12.15
C ILE A 231 -2.64 -8.24 -11.82
N SER A 232 -3.76 -7.57 -11.57
CA SER A 232 -5.07 -8.20 -11.34
C SER A 232 -6.19 -7.26 -11.72
N VAL A 233 -7.26 -7.82 -12.25
CA VAL A 233 -8.54 -7.15 -12.45
C VAL A 233 -9.59 -7.98 -11.70
N PHE A 234 -10.28 -7.37 -10.74
CA PHE A 234 -11.17 -8.09 -9.84
C PHE A 234 -12.46 -8.49 -10.53
N GLU A 235 -13.00 -9.64 -10.15
CA GLU A 235 -14.33 -10.07 -10.59
C GLU A 235 -15.40 -9.07 -10.13
N ASN A 236 -16.40 -8.83 -10.97
CA ASN A 236 -17.49 -7.87 -10.72
C ASN A 236 -17.01 -6.41 -10.46
N SER A 237 -15.87 -6.05 -10.99
CA SER A 237 -15.31 -4.70 -10.85
C SER A 237 -15.66 -3.78 -12.03
N PRO A 238 -15.69 -2.45 -11.81
CA PRO A 238 -15.81 -1.49 -12.91
C PRO A 238 -14.75 -1.66 -13.99
N ALA A 239 -13.51 -1.98 -13.60
CA ALA A 239 -12.41 -2.19 -14.54
C ALA A 239 -12.67 -3.38 -15.47
N LEU A 240 -13.15 -4.50 -14.93
CA LEU A 240 -13.51 -5.69 -15.74
C LEU A 240 -14.64 -5.37 -16.73
N GLU A 241 -15.69 -4.69 -16.25
CA GLU A 241 -16.84 -4.28 -17.08
C GLU A 241 -16.43 -3.39 -18.26
N ASN A 242 -15.38 -2.56 -18.06
CA ASN A 242 -14.87 -1.65 -19.09
C ASN A 242 -13.72 -2.24 -19.93
N GLY A 243 -13.37 -3.52 -19.73
CA GLY A 243 -12.39 -4.23 -20.56
C GLY A 243 -10.93 -3.91 -20.26
N VAL A 244 -10.62 -3.47 -19.05
CA VAL A 244 -9.25 -3.42 -18.50
C VAL A 244 -8.72 -4.85 -18.39
N ARG A 245 -7.43 -5.05 -18.59
CA ARG A 245 -6.79 -6.38 -18.62
C ARG A 245 -5.55 -6.44 -17.76
N VAL A 246 -5.26 -7.62 -17.25
CA VAL A 246 -3.96 -7.93 -16.66
C VAL A 246 -2.86 -7.72 -17.71
N GLY A 247 -1.76 -7.10 -17.32
CA GLY A 247 -0.65 -6.71 -18.19
C GLY A 247 -0.84 -5.35 -18.88
N ASP A 248 -1.98 -4.66 -18.71
CA ASP A 248 -2.11 -3.26 -19.10
C ASP A 248 -1.16 -2.41 -18.26
N CYS A 249 -0.40 -1.53 -18.90
CA CYS A 249 0.54 -0.63 -18.25
C CYS A 249 -0.04 0.79 -18.24
N ILE A 250 -0.45 1.31 -17.09
CA ILE A 250 -0.92 2.70 -16.97
C ILE A 250 0.29 3.61 -17.17
N MET A 251 0.33 4.26 -18.31
CA MET A 251 1.37 5.19 -18.73
C MET A 251 1.04 6.62 -18.33
N TYR A 252 -0.25 6.98 -18.41
CA TYR A 252 -0.73 8.32 -18.06
C TYR A 252 -1.93 8.23 -17.13
N VAL A 253 -1.99 9.15 -16.17
CA VAL A 253 -3.20 9.46 -15.40
C VAL A 253 -3.88 10.65 -16.06
N GLY A 254 -5.20 10.54 -16.30
CA GLY A 254 -5.95 11.44 -17.17
C GLY A 254 -6.06 10.89 -18.60
N VAL A 255 -6.87 11.55 -19.41
CA VAL A 255 -7.14 11.22 -20.82
C VAL A 255 -7.00 12.47 -21.71
N GLY A 256 -6.78 12.26 -22.99
CA GLY A 256 -6.60 13.35 -23.95
C GLY A 256 -5.46 14.29 -23.60
N ASP A 257 -5.71 15.61 -23.70
CA ASP A 257 -4.68 16.65 -23.47
C ASP A 257 -4.38 16.89 -21.98
N GLU A 258 -5.23 16.42 -21.06
CA GLU A 258 -5.07 16.58 -19.60
C GLU A 258 -4.24 15.46 -18.96
N ARG A 259 -3.86 14.47 -19.74
CA ARG A 259 -3.08 13.31 -19.25
C ARG A 259 -1.68 13.70 -18.80
N VAL A 260 -1.22 13.10 -17.71
CA VAL A 260 0.10 13.32 -17.12
C VAL A 260 0.82 11.98 -17.00
N SER A 261 2.06 11.92 -17.48
CA SER A 261 2.87 10.70 -17.47
C SER A 261 3.21 10.24 -16.05
N VAL A 262 3.03 8.96 -15.78
CA VAL A 262 3.45 8.30 -14.53
C VAL A 262 4.96 8.45 -14.32
N ASP A 263 5.75 8.36 -15.41
CA ASP A 263 7.21 8.54 -15.35
C ASP A 263 7.61 9.93 -14.84
N MET A 264 6.81 10.97 -15.16
CA MET A 264 7.06 12.36 -14.75
C MET A 264 6.66 12.65 -13.31
N ILE A 265 5.50 12.15 -12.86
CA ILE A 265 4.96 12.46 -11.52
C ILE A 265 5.33 11.42 -10.47
N GLY A 266 5.80 10.26 -10.90
CA GLY A 266 6.14 9.14 -10.03
C GLY A 266 4.93 8.31 -9.59
N TYR A 267 5.22 7.09 -9.10
CA TYR A 267 4.22 6.09 -8.75
C TYR A 267 3.21 6.58 -7.70
N THR A 268 3.70 7.18 -6.61
CA THR A 268 2.85 7.60 -5.48
C THR A 268 1.85 8.69 -5.88
N GLU A 269 2.29 9.71 -6.60
CA GLU A 269 1.40 10.77 -7.07
C GLU A 269 0.41 10.24 -8.12
N ALA A 270 0.85 9.36 -9.00
CA ALA A 270 -0.03 8.73 -9.98
C ALA A 270 -1.10 7.86 -9.29
N LEU A 271 -0.72 7.10 -8.25
CA LEU A 271 -1.64 6.30 -7.45
C LEU A 271 -2.68 7.19 -6.76
N ASN A 272 -2.27 8.29 -6.13
CA ASN A 272 -3.17 9.24 -5.48
C ASN A 272 -4.22 9.80 -6.45
N ARG A 273 -3.86 10.01 -7.71
CA ARG A 273 -4.81 10.46 -8.74
C ARG A 273 -5.76 9.35 -9.23
N MET A 274 -5.35 8.10 -9.12
CA MET A 274 -6.21 6.95 -9.40
C MET A 274 -7.25 6.72 -8.31
N LEU A 275 -6.91 7.05 -7.05
CA LEU A 275 -7.83 7.04 -5.92
C LEU A 275 -8.83 8.20 -6.01
N GLY A 276 -9.93 8.13 -5.26
CA GLY A 276 -10.94 9.20 -5.19
C GLY A 276 -12.26 8.69 -4.65
N GLU A 277 -13.23 9.59 -4.52
CA GLU A 277 -14.55 9.29 -3.95
C GLU A 277 -15.39 8.39 -4.87
N ALA A 278 -16.30 7.61 -4.27
CA ALA A 278 -17.27 6.81 -5.00
C ALA A 278 -18.18 7.70 -5.88
N GLY A 279 -18.47 7.24 -7.09
CA GLY A 279 -19.26 7.99 -8.08
C GLY A 279 -18.46 9.00 -8.89
N THR A 280 -17.14 9.19 -8.61
CA THR A 280 -16.24 9.96 -9.46
C THR A 280 -15.54 9.04 -10.47
N ASN A 281 -15.00 9.60 -11.56
CA ASN A 281 -14.30 8.79 -12.56
C ASN A 281 -12.79 8.77 -12.31
N ALA A 282 -12.19 7.58 -12.40
CA ALA A 282 -10.77 7.41 -12.62
C ALA A 282 -10.49 7.50 -14.13
N GLU A 283 -9.69 8.47 -14.51
CA GLU A 283 -9.29 8.67 -15.90
C GLU A 283 -7.83 8.31 -16.07
N PHE A 284 -7.54 7.41 -17.00
CA PHE A 284 -6.17 6.94 -17.24
C PHE A 284 -6.01 6.33 -18.63
N THR A 285 -4.76 6.33 -19.09
CA THR A 285 -4.38 5.77 -20.38
C THR A 285 -3.40 4.63 -20.17
N VAL A 286 -3.74 3.46 -20.71
CA VAL A 286 -2.87 2.29 -20.65
C VAL A 286 -2.16 2.03 -21.98
N PHE A 287 -0.96 1.50 -21.88
CA PHE A 287 -0.27 0.86 -22.98
C PHE A 287 -0.45 -0.65 -22.82
N ARG A 288 -1.25 -1.21 -23.71
CA ARG A 288 -1.59 -2.65 -23.75
C ARG A 288 -0.62 -3.36 -24.67
N PRO A 289 0.04 -4.44 -24.23
CA PRO A 289 0.94 -5.23 -25.07
C PRO A 289 0.26 -5.68 -26.37
N ASP A 290 0.81 -5.28 -27.51
CA ASP A 290 0.28 -5.61 -28.85
C ASP A 290 1.44 -5.86 -29.84
N LYS A 291 1.65 -7.13 -30.16
CA LYS A 291 2.72 -7.56 -31.09
C LYS A 291 2.57 -7.00 -32.52
N LYS A 292 1.40 -6.43 -32.86
CA LYS A 292 1.13 -5.85 -34.17
C LYS A 292 1.35 -4.33 -34.22
N ALA A 293 1.47 -3.68 -33.07
CA ALA A 293 1.73 -2.26 -33.00
C ALA A 293 3.24 -1.97 -33.20
N ASP A 294 3.56 -0.84 -33.83
CA ASP A 294 4.94 -0.45 -34.18
C ASP A 294 5.87 -0.36 -32.97
N ILE A 295 5.33 0.06 -31.82
CA ILE A 295 6.06 0.18 -30.54
C ILE A 295 5.85 -1.02 -29.60
N GLY A 296 5.15 -2.08 -30.07
CA GLY A 296 4.82 -3.26 -29.25
C GLY A 296 3.64 -3.07 -28.30
N TYR A 297 3.00 -1.91 -28.32
CA TYR A 297 1.87 -1.55 -27.44
C TYR A 297 0.80 -0.78 -28.22
N SER A 298 -0.47 -1.01 -27.85
CA SER A 298 -1.62 -0.22 -28.28
C SER A 298 -2.06 0.69 -27.14
N GLU A 299 -2.35 1.94 -27.43
CA GLU A 299 -2.86 2.91 -26.44
C GLU A 299 -4.38 2.75 -26.28
N VAL A 300 -4.85 2.71 -25.02
CA VAL A 300 -6.28 2.62 -24.69
C VAL A 300 -6.58 3.59 -23.56
N GLU A 301 -7.56 4.48 -23.77
CA GLU A 301 -8.03 5.42 -22.77
C GLU A 301 -9.24 4.86 -22.01
N PHE A 302 -9.27 5.11 -20.70
CA PHE A 302 -10.36 4.71 -19.82
C PHE A 302 -10.84 5.90 -18.98
N SER A 303 -12.17 6.00 -18.83
CA SER A 303 -12.85 6.85 -17.84
C SER A 303 -13.87 5.97 -17.12
N ILE A 304 -13.53 5.52 -15.91
CA ILE A 304 -14.24 4.45 -15.19
C ILE A 304 -14.72 4.98 -13.85
N GLU A 305 -16.03 4.86 -13.59
CA GLU A 305 -16.62 5.26 -12.32
C GLU A 305 -16.05 4.43 -11.15
N ARG A 306 -15.58 5.12 -10.12
CA ARG A 306 -15.14 4.49 -8.87
C ARG A 306 -16.34 4.01 -8.08
N ARG A 307 -16.32 2.74 -7.70
CA ARG A 307 -17.36 2.12 -6.86
C ARG A 307 -16.69 1.39 -5.69
N LYS A 308 -17.47 1.08 -4.68
CA LYS A 308 -17.05 0.15 -3.64
C LYS A 308 -16.86 -1.22 -4.27
N VAL A 309 -15.67 -1.78 -4.14
CA VAL A 309 -15.28 -3.10 -4.65
C VAL A 309 -14.75 -3.95 -3.52
N THR A 310 -14.94 -5.26 -3.62
CA THR A 310 -14.42 -6.24 -2.68
C THR A 310 -13.04 -6.72 -3.17
N THR A 311 -12.07 -6.79 -2.27
CA THR A 311 -10.73 -7.29 -2.58
C THR A 311 -10.74 -8.78 -2.89
N GLU A 312 -9.90 -9.19 -3.82
CA GLU A 312 -9.60 -10.59 -4.10
C GLU A 312 -8.28 -10.95 -3.40
N SER A 313 -8.37 -11.33 -2.11
CA SER A 313 -7.20 -11.76 -1.34
C SER A 313 -6.78 -13.21 -1.62
N VAL A 314 -7.61 -13.99 -2.32
CA VAL A 314 -7.30 -15.36 -2.73
C VAL A 314 -7.61 -15.56 -4.20
N LYS A 315 -6.61 -16.05 -4.93
CA LYS A 315 -6.73 -16.46 -6.34
C LYS A 315 -6.40 -17.94 -6.46
N TYR A 316 -7.02 -18.61 -7.42
CA TYR A 316 -6.74 -20.02 -7.62
C TYR A 316 -6.74 -20.40 -9.10
N ARG A 317 -6.01 -21.44 -9.40
CA ARG A 317 -5.97 -22.04 -10.74
C ARG A 317 -5.49 -23.49 -10.67
N VAL A 318 -5.78 -24.26 -11.68
CA VAL A 318 -5.09 -25.53 -11.92
C VAL A 318 -3.70 -25.22 -12.48
N SER A 319 -2.70 -26.01 -12.09
CA SER A 319 -1.34 -25.87 -12.62
C SER A 319 -1.34 -26.09 -14.15
N GLU A 320 -0.53 -25.30 -14.86
CA GLU A 320 -0.33 -25.45 -16.30
C GLU A 320 0.49 -26.68 -16.63
N THR A 321 1.34 -27.13 -15.69
CA THR A 321 2.25 -28.27 -15.86
C THR A 321 1.65 -29.59 -15.36
N ASP A 322 0.66 -29.56 -14.48
CA ASP A 322 0.01 -30.75 -13.93
C ASP A 322 -1.45 -30.52 -13.54
N ALA A 323 -2.39 -31.07 -14.30
CA ALA A 323 -3.82 -30.92 -14.09
C ALA A 323 -4.35 -31.49 -12.75
N LYS A 324 -3.54 -32.26 -11.99
CA LYS A 324 -3.87 -32.76 -10.67
C LYS A 324 -3.49 -31.82 -9.53
N VAL A 325 -2.79 -30.72 -9.84
CA VAL A 325 -2.29 -29.77 -8.86
C VAL A 325 -3.11 -28.49 -8.91
N GLY A 326 -3.74 -28.15 -7.79
CA GLY A 326 -4.40 -26.87 -7.56
C GLY A 326 -3.44 -25.90 -6.89
N ILE A 327 -3.36 -24.68 -7.41
CA ILE A 327 -2.57 -23.59 -6.86
C ILE A 327 -3.53 -22.56 -6.27
N VAL A 328 -3.33 -22.23 -5.00
CA VAL A 328 -4.09 -21.19 -4.28
C VAL A 328 -3.10 -20.14 -3.82
N ASN A 329 -3.16 -18.97 -4.45
CA ASN A 329 -2.35 -17.81 -4.07
C ASN A 329 -3.12 -16.95 -3.08
N ILE A 330 -2.54 -16.70 -1.90
CA ILE A 330 -3.12 -15.88 -0.82
C ILE A 330 -2.28 -14.62 -0.74
N THR A 331 -2.84 -13.48 -1.15
CA THR A 331 -2.10 -12.21 -1.25
C THR A 331 -2.10 -11.39 0.04
N SER A 332 -3.13 -11.57 0.89
CA SER A 332 -3.26 -10.93 2.20
C SER A 332 -4.19 -11.75 3.09
N PHE A 333 -4.28 -11.38 4.38
CA PHE A 333 -5.26 -11.93 5.31
C PHE A 333 -6.22 -10.83 5.78
N ASP A 334 -7.33 -10.68 5.09
CA ASP A 334 -8.41 -9.74 5.38
C ASP A 334 -9.74 -10.49 5.62
N GLN A 335 -10.82 -9.76 5.79
CA GLN A 335 -12.14 -10.33 6.05
C GLN A 335 -12.65 -11.24 4.92
N THR A 336 -12.17 -11.05 3.69
CA THR A 336 -12.61 -11.82 2.52
C THR A 336 -11.84 -13.15 2.37
N THR A 337 -10.66 -13.26 3.01
CA THR A 337 -9.70 -14.34 2.78
C THR A 337 -10.25 -15.73 3.11
N ALA A 338 -10.79 -15.92 4.32
CA ALA A 338 -11.23 -17.26 4.72
C ALA A 338 -12.37 -17.81 3.83
N PRO A 339 -13.45 -17.07 3.53
CA PRO A 339 -14.48 -17.54 2.61
C PRO A 339 -13.98 -17.74 1.18
N GLN A 340 -13.10 -16.88 0.64
CA GLN A 340 -12.50 -17.04 -0.68
C GLN A 340 -11.58 -18.25 -0.73
N PHE A 341 -10.76 -18.48 0.31
CA PHE A 341 -9.88 -19.63 0.42
C PHE A 341 -10.66 -20.95 0.41
N ARG A 342 -11.74 -21.02 1.18
CA ARG A 342 -12.64 -22.18 1.16
C ARG A 342 -13.23 -22.40 -0.22
N GLY A 343 -13.75 -21.36 -0.86
CA GLY A 343 -14.32 -21.43 -2.21
C GLY A 343 -13.29 -21.91 -3.25
N ALA A 344 -12.05 -21.40 -3.17
CA ALA A 344 -10.95 -21.80 -4.05
C ALA A 344 -10.59 -23.27 -3.91
N VAL A 345 -10.47 -23.77 -2.66
CA VAL A 345 -10.15 -25.20 -2.42
C VAL A 345 -11.30 -26.10 -2.88
N ASP A 346 -12.57 -25.75 -2.56
CA ASP A 346 -13.72 -26.51 -3.02
C ASP A 346 -13.77 -26.57 -4.57
N ALA A 347 -13.59 -25.44 -5.26
CA ALA A 347 -13.59 -25.39 -6.72
C ALA A 347 -12.46 -26.25 -7.34
N LEU A 348 -11.26 -26.24 -6.77
CA LEU A 348 -10.15 -27.07 -7.24
C LEU A 348 -10.40 -28.56 -7.00
N LEU A 349 -11.02 -28.93 -5.88
CA LEU A 349 -11.45 -30.30 -5.62
C LEU A 349 -12.50 -30.76 -6.65
N ASP A 350 -13.47 -29.91 -6.99
CA ASP A 350 -14.48 -30.19 -8.01
C ASP A 350 -13.87 -30.34 -9.41
N LEU A 351 -12.75 -29.64 -9.69
CA LEU A 351 -11.95 -29.78 -10.91
C LEU A 351 -11.07 -31.04 -10.91
N GLY A 352 -11.05 -31.82 -9.82
CA GLY A 352 -10.30 -33.07 -9.70
C GLY A 352 -8.84 -32.91 -9.28
N CYS A 353 -8.46 -31.79 -8.68
CA CYS A 353 -7.13 -31.64 -8.09
C CYS A 353 -6.99 -32.55 -6.86
N GLU A 354 -5.83 -33.18 -6.74
CA GLU A 354 -5.47 -34.11 -5.66
C GLU A 354 -4.36 -33.55 -4.75
N TYR A 355 -3.63 -32.53 -5.24
CA TYR A 355 -2.47 -31.90 -4.61
C TYR A 355 -2.66 -30.40 -4.60
N PHE A 356 -2.15 -29.72 -3.55
CA PHE A 356 -2.36 -28.28 -3.37
C PHE A 356 -1.07 -27.55 -3.08
N VAL A 357 -0.84 -26.45 -3.80
CA VAL A 357 0.21 -25.47 -3.48
C VAL A 357 -0.46 -24.23 -2.90
N PHE A 358 -0.20 -23.94 -1.64
CA PHE A 358 -0.63 -22.71 -0.99
C PHE A 358 0.51 -21.69 -1.10
N ASP A 359 0.36 -20.73 -2.01
CA ASP A 359 1.36 -19.73 -2.32
C ASP A 359 1.11 -18.46 -1.50
N VAL A 360 1.96 -18.22 -0.49
CA VAL A 360 1.96 -17.00 0.34
C VAL A 360 3.17 -16.12 0.06
N ARG A 361 3.81 -16.25 -1.09
CA ARG A 361 4.86 -15.34 -1.50
C ARG A 361 4.31 -13.94 -1.66
N ASN A 362 5.10 -12.94 -1.23
CA ASN A 362 4.71 -11.51 -1.20
C ASN A 362 3.46 -11.18 -0.37
N ASN A 363 3.02 -12.09 0.50
CA ASN A 363 1.92 -11.84 1.43
C ASN A 363 2.46 -11.16 2.70
N PRO A 364 2.12 -9.88 2.98
CA PRO A 364 2.63 -9.14 4.13
C PRO A 364 1.96 -9.55 5.46
N GLY A 365 0.98 -10.45 5.40
CA GLY A 365 0.16 -10.84 6.55
C GLY A 365 -1.23 -10.24 6.51
N GLY A 366 -1.72 -9.79 7.66
CA GLY A 366 -3.05 -9.19 7.82
C GLY A 366 -3.68 -9.49 9.18
N ALA A 367 -5.01 -9.55 9.22
CA ALA A 367 -5.79 -9.68 10.44
C ALA A 367 -5.65 -11.07 11.10
N LEU A 368 -5.44 -11.09 12.42
CA LEU A 368 -5.37 -12.33 13.19
C LEU A 368 -6.66 -13.16 13.06
N ALA A 369 -7.83 -12.52 13.10
CA ALA A 369 -9.11 -13.21 12.95
C ALA A 369 -9.26 -13.90 11.58
N ALA A 370 -8.70 -13.32 10.51
CA ALA A 370 -8.73 -13.91 9.17
C ALA A 370 -7.89 -15.20 9.09
N ILE A 371 -6.66 -15.16 9.65
CA ILE A 371 -5.79 -16.33 9.66
C ILE A 371 -6.32 -17.43 10.58
N GLU A 372 -6.91 -17.08 11.74
CA GLU A 372 -7.57 -18.06 12.61
C GLU A 372 -8.71 -18.79 11.89
N ALA A 373 -9.55 -18.06 11.16
CA ALA A 373 -10.63 -18.63 10.38
C ALA A 373 -10.10 -19.57 9.27
N ALA A 374 -9.07 -19.13 8.53
CA ALA A 374 -8.46 -19.95 7.46
C ALA A 374 -7.79 -21.23 8.00
N LEU A 375 -7.05 -21.14 9.11
CA LEU A 375 -6.39 -22.29 9.74
C LEU A 375 -7.38 -23.29 10.32
N SER A 376 -8.54 -22.83 10.79
CA SER A 376 -9.58 -23.70 11.33
C SER A 376 -10.08 -24.74 10.32
N TYR A 377 -9.92 -24.51 9.02
CA TYR A 377 -10.26 -25.50 7.98
C TYR A 377 -9.32 -26.71 7.96
N PHE A 378 -8.13 -26.61 8.54
CA PHE A 378 -7.09 -27.64 8.50
C PHE A 378 -6.83 -28.29 9.87
N LEU A 379 -7.28 -27.71 10.95
CA LEU A 379 -7.01 -28.12 12.32
C LEU A 379 -8.26 -28.73 12.96
N ASP A 380 -8.09 -29.58 13.97
CA ASP A 380 -9.19 -30.13 14.76
C ASP A 380 -9.67 -29.13 15.84
N GLU A 381 -10.92 -29.27 16.27
CA GLU A 381 -11.48 -28.45 17.37
C GLU A 381 -10.60 -28.61 18.63
N GLY A 382 -10.19 -27.52 19.23
CA GLY A 382 -9.30 -27.48 20.40
C GLY A 382 -7.81 -27.48 20.09
N ASP A 383 -7.39 -27.51 18.81
CA ASP A 383 -5.99 -27.32 18.45
C ASP A 383 -5.58 -25.85 18.67
N LEU A 384 -4.35 -25.63 19.14
CA LEU A 384 -3.78 -24.29 19.33
C LEU A 384 -3.46 -23.65 17.98
N ILE A 385 -4.03 -22.47 17.71
CA ILE A 385 -3.70 -21.69 16.51
C ILE A 385 -2.51 -20.78 16.81
N VAL A 386 -2.60 -20.00 17.88
CA VAL A 386 -1.62 -18.99 18.25
C VAL A 386 -1.62 -18.77 19.76
N SER A 387 -0.44 -18.55 20.33
CA SER A 387 -0.26 -17.97 21.65
C SER A 387 0.39 -16.60 21.53
N THR A 388 -0.03 -15.64 22.34
CA THR A 388 0.53 -14.29 22.41
C THR A 388 1.12 -14.04 23.79
N GLU A 389 2.20 -13.25 23.83
CA GLU A 389 2.84 -12.83 25.08
C GLU A 389 3.01 -11.31 25.04
N MET A 390 2.31 -10.62 25.93
CA MET A 390 2.34 -9.17 26.08
C MET A 390 3.59 -8.72 26.86
N ALA A 391 3.88 -7.43 26.81
CA ALA A 391 5.07 -6.86 27.47
C ALA A 391 5.08 -7.03 29.00
N ASP A 392 3.92 -7.17 29.63
CA ASP A 392 3.77 -7.45 31.07
C ASP A 392 3.89 -8.95 31.43
N GLY A 393 4.12 -9.82 30.44
CA GLY A 393 4.19 -11.26 30.58
C GLY A 393 2.83 -11.98 30.57
N THR A 394 1.72 -11.26 30.34
CA THR A 394 0.42 -11.86 30.13
C THR A 394 0.42 -12.70 28.87
N LYS A 395 -0.13 -13.92 28.94
CA LYS A 395 -0.24 -14.85 27.82
C LYS A 395 -1.69 -15.13 27.50
N GLU A 396 -1.99 -15.14 26.20
CA GLU A 396 -3.28 -15.54 25.69
C GLU A 396 -3.10 -16.66 24.66
N GLU A 397 -4.04 -17.59 24.60
CA GLU A 397 -4.01 -18.70 23.67
C GLU A 397 -5.33 -18.78 22.91
N ASN A 398 -5.25 -18.83 21.58
CA ASN A 398 -6.40 -18.97 20.71
C ASN A 398 -6.43 -20.36 20.10
N PHE A 399 -7.54 -21.05 20.35
CA PHE A 399 -7.78 -22.42 19.90
C PHE A 399 -8.83 -22.46 18.80
N VAL A 400 -8.79 -23.50 17.99
CA VAL A 400 -9.82 -23.79 16.99
C VAL A 400 -11.15 -24.06 17.68
N GLN A 401 -12.14 -23.25 17.40
CA GLN A 401 -13.49 -23.37 17.89
C GLN A 401 -14.49 -22.67 16.98
N GLU A 402 -15.78 -23.02 17.09
CA GLU A 402 -16.82 -22.23 16.41
C GLU A 402 -16.77 -20.79 16.91
N LYS A 403 -16.69 -19.83 15.98
CA LYS A 403 -16.67 -18.38 16.27
C LYS A 403 -17.73 -17.69 15.43
N ARG A 404 -18.44 -16.75 16.04
CA ARG A 404 -19.40 -15.86 15.37
C ARG A 404 -19.09 -14.43 15.70
N TYR A 405 -18.93 -13.65 14.66
CA TYR A 405 -18.70 -12.22 14.73
C TYR A 405 -19.99 -11.45 14.36
N ALA A 406 -20.03 -10.17 14.67
CA ALA A 406 -21.10 -9.27 14.19
C ALA A 406 -21.15 -9.27 12.64
N SER A 407 -22.31 -8.89 12.08
CA SER A 407 -22.54 -9.01 10.62
C SER A 407 -21.50 -8.29 9.75
N GLN A 408 -20.97 -7.16 10.24
CA GLN A 408 -19.90 -6.44 9.54
C GLN A 408 -18.55 -7.19 9.52
N TYR A 409 -18.39 -8.25 10.31
CA TYR A 409 -17.19 -9.08 10.40
C TYR A 409 -17.47 -10.56 10.11
N GLU A 410 -18.55 -10.87 9.39
CA GLU A 410 -19.00 -12.25 9.15
C GLU A 410 -17.97 -13.11 8.40
N GLY A 411 -17.05 -12.49 7.65
CA GLY A 411 -15.97 -13.20 6.96
C GLY A 411 -14.99 -13.90 7.90
N TYR A 412 -14.93 -13.50 9.16
CA TYR A 412 -14.15 -14.17 10.20
C TYR A 412 -14.87 -15.32 10.90
N ASN A 413 -16.12 -15.59 10.55
CA ASN A 413 -16.88 -16.67 11.18
C ASN A 413 -16.24 -18.02 10.91
N VAL A 414 -16.13 -18.83 11.97
CA VAL A 414 -15.75 -20.24 11.91
C VAL A 414 -16.99 -21.08 12.18
N LYS A 415 -17.47 -21.79 11.18
CA LYS A 415 -18.60 -22.71 11.33
C LYS A 415 -18.09 -24.07 11.79
N LYS A 416 -18.81 -24.71 12.68
CA LYS A 416 -18.44 -26.05 13.17
C LYS A 416 -18.29 -27.08 12.04
N SER A 417 -19.07 -26.95 10.97
CA SER A 417 -18.99 -27.82 9.79
C SER A 417 -17.72 -27.67 8.96
N ASP A 418 -17.02 -26.54 9.14
CA ASP A 418 -15.85 -26.19 8.35
C ASP A 418 -14.53 -26.54 9.09
N ILE A 419 -14.60 -26.77 10.40
CA ILE A 419 -13.44 -27.18 11.22
C ILE A 419 -12.88 -28.52 10.73
N GLY A 420 -11.59 -28.53 10.41
CA GLY A 420 -10.86 -29.70 9.93
C GLY A 420 -11.28 -30.20 8.56
N LYS A 421 -12.07 -29.43 7.80
CA LYS A 421 -12.61 -29.84 6.49
C LYS A 421 -11.52 -30.30 5.52
N TYR A 422 -10.36 -29.66 5.55
CA TYR A 422 -9.27 -29.90 4.61
C TYR A 422 -8.01 -30.50 5.25
N LYS A 423 -8.07 -30.99 6.47
CA LYS A 423 -6.90 -31.50 7.21
C LYS A 423 -6.15 -32.65 6.53
N ASN A 424 -6.81 -33.39 5.61
CA ASN A 424 -6.22 -34.52 4.90
C ASN A 424 -5.71 -34.17 3.49
N LEU A 425 -5.75 -32.90 3.09
CA LEU A 425 -5.22 -32.50 1.80
C LEU A 425 -3.70 -32.67 1.75
N LYS A 426 -3.22 -33.14 0.61
CA LYS A 426 -1.80 -33.19 0.33
C LYS A 426 -1.37 -31.80 -0.13
N SER A 427 -0.60 -31.10 0.68
CA SER A 427 -0.26 -29.71 0.41
C SER A 427 1.21 -29.39 0.64
N VAL A 428 1.66 -28.30 0.02
CA VAL A 428 2.90 -27.58 0.32
C VAL A 428 2.58 -26.09 0.49
N VAL A 429 3.40 -25.39 1.28
CA VAL A 429 3.36 -23.95 1.39
C VAL A 429 4.57 -23.36 0.67
N LEU A 430 4.33 -22.39 -0.18
CA LEU A 430 5.35 -21.70 -0.96
C LEU A 430 5.57 -20.30 -0.39
N THR A 431 6.82 -19.98 -0.02
CA THR A 431 7.19 -18.74 0.69
C THR A 431 8.32 -17.99 0.01
N ASN A 432 8.45 -16.69 0.29
CA ASN A 432 9.63 -15.88 -0.03
C ASN A 432 9.95 -14.87 1.09
N GLY A 433 11.00 -14.07 0.92
CA GLY A 433 11.44 -13.07 1.88
C GLY A 433 10.42 -11.97 2.21
N ASN A 434 9.34 -11.84 1.44
CA ASN A 434 8.24 -10.91 1.68
C ASN A 434 7.00 -11.58 2.32
N SER A 435 7.05 -12.90 2.57
CA SER A 435 6.02 -13.61 3.35
C SER A 435 6.18 -13.22 4.82
N ALA A 436 5.24 -12.47 5.40
CA ALA A 436 5.38 -11.86 6.72
C ALA A 436 4.16 -12.03 7.62
N SER A 437 4.36 -11.93 8.95
CA SER A 437 3.27 -11.82 9.94
C SER A 437 2.28 -12.98 9.86
N ALA A 438 0.98 -12.77 9.57
CA ALA A 438 -0.03 -13.81 9.45
C ALA A 438 0.36 -14.90 8.41
N ALA A 439 1.09 -14.55 7.34
CA ALA A 439 1.62 -15.51 6.38
C ALA A 439 2.69 -16.42 7.02
N GLU A 440 3.45 -15.90 7.98
CA GLU A 440 4.40 -16.71 8.75
C GLU A 440 3.68 -17.59 9.76
N LEU A 441 2.62 -17.10 10.42
CA LEU A 441 1.79 -17.94 11.30
C LEU A 441 1.13 -19.08 10.51
N PHE A 442 0.61 -18.80 9.30
CA PHE A 442 0.12 -19.83 8.38
C PHE A 442 1.19 -20.89 8.10
N THR A 443 2.37 -20.44 7.68
CA THR A 443 3.50 -21.31 7.35
C THR A 443 3.96 -22.13 8.56
N ALA A 444 4.13 -21.48 9.73
CA ALA A 444 4.53 -22.15 10.96
C ALA A 444 3.51 -23.21 11.40
N THR A 445 2.22 -22.88 11.34
CA THR A 445 1.14 -23.80 11.71
C THR A 445 1.13 -25.03 10.80
N PHE A 446 1.23 -24.87 9.49
CA PHE A 446 1.30 -26.00 8.57
C PHE A 446 2.50 -26.90 8.83
N ARG A 447 3.65 -26.34 9.16
CA ARG A 447 4.84 -27.09 9.55
C ARG A 447 4.65 -27.80 10.90
N ASP A 448 4.17 -27.09 11.91
CA ASP A 448 4.08 -27.58 13.30
C ASP A 448 3.07 -28.73 13.47
N TYR A 449 2.02 -28.71 12.65
CA TYR A 449 1.02 -29.80 12.59
C TYR A 449 1.34 -30.86 11.54
N GLY A 450 2.45 -30.73 10.80
CA GLY A 450 2.85 -31.68 9.77
C GLY A 450 1.90 -31.75 8.57
N LEU A 451 1.17 -30.66 8.30
CA LEU A 451 0.20 -30.54 7.21
C LEU A 451 0.86 -30.34 5.85
N ALA A 452 2.01 -29.67 5.83
CA ALA A 452 2.74 -29.37 4.60
C ALA A 452 4.25 -29.26 4.82
N LYS A 453 5.00 -29.48 3.74
CA LYS A 453 6.39 -29.04 3.60
C LYS A 453 6.44 -27.60 3.11
N ILE A 454 7.50 -26.88 3.47
CA ILE A 454 7.72 -25.50 3.08
C ILE A 454 8.75 -25.46 1.95
N VAL A 455 8.43 -24.74 0.88
CA VAL A 455 9.28 -24.60 -0.33
C VAL A 455 9.52 -23.11 -0.59
N GLY A 456 10.67 -22.75 -1.15
CA GLY A 456 10.99 -21.39 -1.58
C GLY A 456 12.09 -20.75 -0.76
N GLU A 457 11.87 -19.58 -0.23
CA GLU A 457 12.87 -18.80 0.52
C GLU A 457 12.43 -18.58 1.97
N THR A 458 13.42 -18.23 2.82
CA THR A 458 13.16 -17.87 4.22
C THR A 458 12.22 -16.66 4.28
N THR A 459 11.22 -16.72 5.16
CA THR A 459 10.24 -15.66 5.33
C THR A 459 10.82 -14.41 5.98
N TYR A 460 10.04 -13.33 6.07
CA TYR A 460 10.49 -12.02 6.53
C TYR A 460 11.00 -11.98 7.98
N GLY A 461 10.32 -12.68 8.90
CA GLY A 461 10.67 -12.67 10.33
C GLY A 461 9.87 -11.65 11.16
N LYS A 462 8.58 -11.47 10.90
CA LYS A 462 7.70 -10.62 11.72
C LYS A 462 6.85 -11.48 12.66
N GLY A 463 7.37 -11.79 13.86
CA GLY A 463 6.68 -12.56 14.91
C GLY A 463 6.08 -11.68 16.01
N CYS A 464 5.61 -10.47 15.69
CA CYS A 464 4.98 -9.56 16.63
C CYS A 464 3.60 -9.11 16.13
N MET A 465 2.69 -8.88 17.08
CA MET A 465 1.32 -8.44 16.84
C MET A 465 1.20 -6.95 17.10
N GLN A 466 0.46 -6.26 16.24
CA GLN A 466 0.06 -4.89 16.47
C GLN A 466 -1.39 -4.81 16.90
N THR A 467 -1.65 -3.97 17.89
CA THR A 467 -2.99 -3.52 18.25
C THR A 467 -3.30 -2.21 17.54
N ILE A 468 -4.51 -2.12 17.02
CA ILE A 468 -5.03 -0.92 16.37
C ILE A 468 -6.01 -0.25 17.33
N LEU A 469 -5.68 0.95 17.75
CA LEU A 469 -6.47 1.72 18.72
C LEU A 469 -7.15 2.88 18.02
N PRO A 470 -8.50 2.93 17.99
CA PRO A 470 -9.22 4.16 17.64
C PRO A 470 -8.92 5.23 18.68
N LEU A 471 -8.45 6.39 18.25
CA LEU A 471 -7.99 7.44 19.17
C LEU A 471 -9.10 8.37 19.65
N ASP A 472 -10.29 8.31 19.05
CA ASP A 472 -11.48 9.04 19.47
C ASP A 472 -11.89 8.74 20.94
N TYR A 473 -11.69 7.50 21.40
CA TYR A 473 -11.87 7.12 22.80
C TYR A 473 -10.97 7.89 23.79
N TYR A 474 -9.87 8.45 23.28
CA TYR A 474 -8.89 9.20 24.05
C TYR A 474 -8.93 10.70 23.75
N GLY A 475 -9.95 11.17 23.00
CA GLY A 475 -10.12 12.57 22.63
C GLY A 475 -9.16 13.06 21.55
N LEU A 476 -8.56 12.15 20.79
CA LEU A 476 -7.71 12.41 19.63
C LEU A 476 -8.40 11.89 18.36
N GLU A 477 -8.07 12.44 17.23
CA GLU A 477 -8.56 11.96 15.92
C GLU A 477 -7.65 10.89 15.34
N GLY A 478 -8.24 9.97 14.57
CA GLY A 478 -7.52 8.95 13.83
C GLY A 478 -7.27 7.67 14.61
N GLY A 479 -6.16 7.01 14.31
CA GLY A 479 -5.81 5.70 14.86
C GLY A 479 -4.33 5.59 15.25
N LEU A 480 -4.06 4.70 16.19
CA LEU A 480 -2.70 4.31 16.57
C LEU A 480 -2.51 2.81 16.34
N ARG A 481 -1.54 2.46 15.55
CA ARG A 481 -1.00 1.10 15.45
C ARG A 481 0.23 1.00 16.35
N VAL A 482 0.27 0.02 17.25
CA VAL A 482 1.38 -0.19 18.18
C VAL A 482 1.68 -1.66 18.35
N THR A 483 2.95 -2.04 18.45
CA THR A 483 3.32 -3.43 18.79
C THR A 483 2.96 -3.72 20.23
N SER A 484 2.02 -4.65 20.43
CA SER A 484 1.44 -4.98 21.75
C SER A 484 1.88 -6.33 22.28
N ALA A 485 2.22 -7.30 21.43
CA ALA A 485 2.60 -8.63 21.84
C ALA A 485 3.55 -9.31 20.85
N MET A 486 4.27 -10.31 21.35
CA MET A 486 4.89 -11.34 20.54
C MET A 486 3.90 -12.48 20.36
N TYR A 487 3.91 -13.14 19.19
CA TYR A 487 3.06 -14.29 18.98
C TYR A 487 3.86 -15.51 18.51
N PHE A 488 3.31 -16.70 18.79
CA PHE A 488 3.97 -17.96 18.58
C PHE A 488 2.98 -18.99 18.03
N SER A 489 3.45 -19.84 17.15
CA SER A 489 2.73 -21.05 16.71
C SER A 489 2.84 -22.15 17.78
N LYS A 490 2.24 -23.30 17.52
CA LYS A 490 2.22 -24.47 18.42
C LYS A 490 3.61 -24.88 18.95
N SER A 491 4.64 -24.81 18.12
CA SER A 491 6.01 -25.20 18.51
C SER A 491 6.71 -24.19 19.41
N HIS A 492 6.14 -22.99 19.61
CA HIS A 492 6.78 -21.85 20.27
C HIS A 492 8.16 -21.45 19.67
N THR A 493 8.40 -21.85 18.40
CA THR A 493 9.64 -21.44 17.73
C THR A 493 9.61 -19.95 17.45
N VAL A 494 10.63 -19.25 17.94
CA VAL A 494 10.81 -17.81 17.70
C VAL A 494 11.33 -17.61 16.28
N TYR A 495 10.57 -16.96 15.43
CA TYR A 495 10.99 -16.57 14.08
C TYR A 495 11.05 -15.06 13.88
N HIS A 496 10.74 -14.29 14.92
CA HIS A 496 10.93 -12.82 14.88
C HIS A 496 12.38 -12.47 14.64
N GLY A 497 12.65 -11.64 13.64
CA GLY A 497 13.99 -11.24 13.21
C GLY A 497 14.79 -12.29 12.43
N THR A 498 14.30 -13.54 12.31
CA THR A 498 15.02 -14.63 11.64
C THR A 498 14.25 -15.25 10.47
N GLY A 499 12.93 -15.17 10.46
CA GLY A 499 12.07 -15.83 9.50
C GLY A 499 11.96 -17.35 9.72
N ILE A 500 11.18 -17.97 8.85
CA ILE A 500 10.95 -19.42 8.79
C ILE A 500 11.72 -19.95 7.58
N ALA A 501 12.76 -20.74 7.83
CA ALA A 501 13.50 -21.38 6.75
C ALA A 501 12.66 -22.48 6.09
N PRO A 502 12.65 -22.61 4.76
CA PRO A 502 11.94 -23.66 4.04
C PRO A 502 12.62 -25.03 4.24
N ASP A 503 11.83 -26.11 4.12
CA ASP A 503 12.37 -27.48 4.04
C ASP A 503 13.15 -27.69 2.73
N TYR A 504 12.68 -27.05 1.65
CA TYR A 504 13.28 -27.11 0.32
C TYR A 504 13.61 -25.68 -0.16
N PRO A 505 14.82 -25.18 0.10
CA PRO A 505 15.23 -23.84 -0.34
C PRO A 505 15.40 -23.81 -1.87
N VAL A 506 14.73 -22.86 -2.51
CA VAL A 506 14.78 -22.61 -3.95
C VAL A 506 14.65 -21.13 -4.21
N SER A 507 15.57 -20.55 -4.99
CA SER A 507 15.50 -19.17 -5.48
C SER A 507 15.03 -19.13 -6.94
N LEU A 508 14.49 -18.00 -7.37
CA LEU A 508 14.19 -17.74 -8.76
C LEU A 508 15.49 -17.61 -9.58
N SER A 509 15.44 -17.99 -10.85
CA SER A 509 16.56 -17.78 -11.78
C SER A 509 16.71 -16.30 -12.16
N GLU A 510 17.89 -15.92 -12.70
CA GLU A 510 18.09 -14.57 -13.22
C GLU A 510 17.08 -14.22 -14.31
N GLU A 511 16.75 -15.15 -15.20
CA GLU A 511 15.72 -14.98 -16.22
C GLU A 511 14.34 -14.73 -15.62
N ALA A 512 13.96 -15.46 -14.56
CA ALA A 512 12.68 -15.27 -13.87
C ALA A 512 12.58 -13.91 -13.17
N LEU A 513 13.71 -13.36 -12.69
CA LEU A 513 13.77 -12.06 -12.03
C LEU A 513 13.61 -10.88 -13.00
N GLU A 514 13.70 -11.09 -14.30
CA GLU A 514 13.39 -10.08 -15.33
C GLU A 514 11.88 -9.88 -15.53
N TYR A 515 11.07 -10.85 -15.09
CA TYR A 515 9.61 -10.77 -15.14
C TYR A 515 9.06 -10.03 -13.91
N ASN A 516 7.92 -9.37 -14.11
CA ASN A 516 7.08 -9.03 -12.96
C ASN A 516 6.65 -10.33 -12.26
N PHE A 517 6.90 -10.44 -10.96
CA PHE A 517 6.62 -11.65 -10.19
C PHE A 517 5.19 -12.20 -10.39
N TYR A 518 4.20 -11.30 -10.44
CA TYR A 518 2.79 -11.68 -10.58
C TYR A 518 2.40 -12.15 -11.99
N LEU A 519 3.27 -11.92 -12.96
CA LEU A 519 3.09 -12.33 -14.37
C LEU A 519 4.12 -13.37 -14.79
N LEU A 520 4.89 -13.91 -13.84
CA LEU A 520 5.91 -14.92 -14.08
C LEU A 520 5.26 -16.20 -14.61
N PRO A 521 5.62 -16.69 -15.82
CA PRO A 521 5.14 -17.95 -16.36
C PRO A 521 5.51 -19.13 -15.45
N GLU A 522 4.59 -20.08 -15.24
CA GLU A 522 4.81 -21.22 -14.34
C GLU A 522 6.04 -22.05 -14.72
N ASN A 523 6.31 -22.21 -16.01
CA ASN A 523 7.46 -22.96 -16.49
C ASN A 523 8.83 -22.28 -16.25
N LEU A 524 8.84 -21.00 -15.88
CA LEU A 524 10.03 -20.24 -15.47
C LEU A 524 10.12 -20.09 -13.96
N ASP A 525 9.04 -20.39 -13.22
CA ASP A 525 8.99 -20.30 -11.77
C ASP A 525 9.58 -21.56 -11.13
N ALA A 526 10.89 -21.56 -10.92
CA ALA A 526 11.60 -22.69 -10.30
C ALA A 526 11.06 -23.03 -8.89
N GLN A 527 10.55 -22.06 -8.14
CA GLN A 527 9.96 -22.27 -6.83
C GLN A 527 8.61 -23.01 -6.94
N MET A 528 7.74 -22.60 -7.86
CA MET A 528 6.46 -23.26 -8.12
C MET A 528 6.68 -24.68 -8.67
N LEU A 529 7.58 -24.86 -9.62
CA LEU A 529 7.90 -26.20 -10.16
C LEU A 529 8.41 -27.15 -9.05
N LYS A 530 9.25 -26.64 -8.13
CA LYS A 530 9.71 -27.45 -6.99
C LYS A 530 8.58 -27.75 -6.01
N ALA A 531 7.67 -26.82 -5.77
CA ALA A 531 6.50 -27.06 -4.93
C ALA A 531 5.60 -28.16 -5.50
N ILE A 532 5.36 -28.14 -6.81
CA ILE A 532 4.62 -29.18 -7.54
C ILE A 532 5.30 -30.55 -7.42
N GLU A 533 6.63 -30.60 -7.56
CA GLU A 533 7.41 -31.85 -7.37
C GLU A 533 7.26 -32.38 -5.96
N VAL A 534 7.44 -31.54 -4.93
CA VAL A 534 7.42 -31.93 -3.52
C VAL A 534 6.05 -32.43 -3.09
N VAL A 535 4.96 -31.73 -3.47
CA VAL A 535 3.61 -32.12 -3.05
C VAL A 535 3.18 -33.46 -3.61
N LYS A 536 3.71 -33.89 -4.74
CA LYS A 536 3.45 -35.20 -5.35
C LYS A 536 4.21 -36.35 -4.70
N GLY A 537 5.09 -36.06 -3.73
CA GLY A 537 5.85 -37.06 -3.01
C GLY A 537 7.09 -37.55 -3.76
N ASN A 538 7.55 -36.83 -4.76
CA ASN A 538 8.87 -37.03 -5.36
C ASN A 538 9.91 -36.41 -4.41
N GLN A 539 10.02 -37.00 -3.24
CA GLN A 539 10.93 -36.56 -2.15
C GLN A 539 12.36 -37.07 -2.39
#